data_1e285c1bff82051ebe6bd92c045b103c
#
_entry.id   1e285c1bff82051ebe6bd92c045b103c
#
_cell.length_a   1.000
_cell.length_b   1.000
_cell.length_c   1.000
_cell.angle_alpha   90.00
_cell.angle_beta   90.00
_cell.angle_gamma   90.00
#
_symmetry.space_group_name_H-M   'P 1'
#
loop_
_entity.id
_entity.type
_entity.pdbx_description
1 polymer ?
#
loop_
_entity_poly.entity_id
_entity_poly.type
_entity_poly.pdbx_seq_one_letter_code
_entity_poly.pdbx_strand_id
1 'polypeptide(L)'
;MKVFVLAPKENWICDRFVSEWISAHPAMTTSYLGEADIVWLLADWCWNQLPPNILRDKKVLASVHHIVPEKFNSQSKQEFIARDSIVDAYHVPCIKTHDQIRQLTN
;
A
#
# COMPACT_ATOMS: atom_id res chain seq x y z
N MET A 1 -16.93 -0.10 -9.01
CA MET A 1 -15.51 -0.04 -8.67
C MET A 1 -15.17 -1.11 -7.65
N LYS A 2 -14.12 -1.87 -7.88
CA LYS A 2 -13.71 -2.95 -6.97
C LYS A 2 -12.32 -2.71 -6.44
N VAL A 3 -12.13 -2.98 -5.15
CA VAL A 3 -10.87 -2.79 -4.43
C VAL A 3 -10.33 -4.15 -3.98
N PHE A 4 -9.09 -4.43 -4.35
CA PHE A 4 -8.34 -5.57 -3.83
C PHE A 4 -7.40 -5.06 -2.74
N VAL A 5 -7.54 -5.57 -1.52
CA VAL A 5 -6.71 -5.15 -0.39
C VAL A 5 -5.66 -6.21 -0.13
N LEU A 6 -4.39 -5.82 -0.22
CA LEU A 6 -3.27 -6.70 0.09
C LEU A 6 -2.67 -6.31 1.44
N ALA A 7 -2.63 -7.25 2.36
CA ALA A 7 -2.03 -7.07 3.67
C ALA A 7 -0.94 -8.12 3.92
N PRO A 8 0.06 -7.80 4.76
CA PRO A 8 0.98 -8.82 5.21
C PRO A 8 0.24 -9.82 6.09
N LYS A 9 0.43 -11.11 5.85
CA LYS A 9 -0.26 -12.16 6.60
C LYS A 9 0.49 -12.46 7.90
N GLU A 10 0.39 -11.55 8.85
CA GLU A 10 1.18 -11.61 10.08
C GLU A 10 0.35 -11.82 11.36
N ASN A 11 -0.97 -12.03 11.24
CA ASN A 11 -1.89 -12.17 12.37
C ASN A 11 -1.84 -10.96 13.32
N TRP A 12 -1.62 -9.77 12.78
CA TRP A 12 -1.53 -8.53 13.53
C TRP A 12 -2.66 -7.59 13.18
N ILE A 13 -2.54 -6.35 13.66
CA ILE A 13 -3.54 -5.31 13.46
C ILE A 13 -3.89 -5.07 11.98
N CYS A 14 -2.94 -5.26 11.08
CA CYS A 14 -3.19 -5.08 9.65
C CYS A 14 -4.19 -6.11 9.12
N ASP A 15 -4.05 -7.38 9.51
CA ASP A 15 -4.98 -8.43 9.10
C ASP A 15 -6.38 -8.18 9.66
N ARG A 16 -6.44 -7.74 10.91
CA ARG A 16 -7.70 -7.37 11.54
C ARG A 16 -8.36 -6.19 10.84
N PHE A 17 -7.58 -5.17 10.50
CA PHE A 17 -8.08 -4.00 9.77
C PHE A 17 -8.68 -4.40 8.43
N VAL A 18 -7.98 -5.25 7.67
CA VAL A 18 -8.47 -5.74 6.38
C VAL A 18 -9.78 -6.50 6.54
N SER A 19 -9.84 -7.41 7.51
CA SER A 19 -11.02 -8.20 7.77
C SER A 19 -12.22 -7.33 8.12
N GLU A 20 -12.04 -6.34 8.98
CA GLU A 20 -13.09 -5.41 9.37
C GLU A 20 -13.52 -4.53 8.18
N TRP A 21 -12.57 -4.05 7.39
CA TRP A 21 -12.87 -3.19 6.24
C TRP A 21 -13.64 -3.96 5.17
N ILE A 22 -13.24 -5.19 4.86
CA ILE A 22 -13.93 -6.04 3.89
C ILE A 22 -15.36 -6.34 4.36
N SER A 23 -15.52 -6.63 5.66
CA SER A 23 -16.85 -6.90 6.23
C SER A 23 -17.76 -5.68 6.15
N ALA A 24 -17.20 -4.48 6.29
CA ALA A 24 -17.96 -3.23 6.21
C ALA A 24 -18.27 -2.82 4.77
N HIS A 25 -17.50 -3.29 3.78
CA HIS A 25 -17.61 -2.87 2.39
C HIS A 25 -17.65 -4.07 1.42
N PRO A 26 -18.54 -5.05 1.61
CA PRO A 26 -18.50 -6.26 0.79
C PRO A 26 -18.78 -6.01 -0.69
N ALA A 27 -19.57 -4.98 -1.01
CA ALA A 27 -19.90 -4.66 -2.40
C ALA A 27 -18.74 -3.98 -3.14
N MET A 28 -17.78 -3.42 -2.41
CA MET A 28 -16.64 -2.72 -3.01
C MET A 28 -15.38 -3.57 -3.10
N THR A 29 -15.34 -4.72 -2.43
CA THR A 29 -14.15 -5.54 -2.34
C THR A 29 -14.19 -6.72 -3.29
N THR A 30 -13.03 -7.17 -3.73
CA THR A 30 -12.86 -8.40 -4.49
C THR A 30 -11.65 -9.16 -3.98
N SER A 31 -11.71 -10.48 -3.99
CA SER A 31 -10.56 -11.33 -3.72
C SER A 31 -9.80 -11.71 -5.00
N TYR A 32 -10.27 -11.24 -6.15
CA TYR A 32 -9.66 -11.53 -7.45
C TYR A 32 -8.96 -10.29 -7.98
N LEU A 33 -7.63 -10.34 -8.04
CA LEU A 33 -6.83 -9.21 -8.50
C LEU A 33 -7.24 -8.74 -9.90
N GLY A 34 -7.57 -9.67 -10.80
CA GLY A 34 -7.96 -9.34 -12.16
C GLY A 34 -9.25 -8.50 -12.26
N GLU A 35 -10.12 -8.58 -11.27
CA GLU A 35 -11.37 -7.81 -11.22
C GLU A 35 -11.22 -6.45 -10.55
N ALA A 36 -10.08 -6.18 -9.94
CA ALA A 36 -9.89 -4.95 -9.17
C ALA A 36 -9.60 -3.76 -10.08
N ASP A 37 -10.21 -2.65 -9.76
CA ASP A 37 -9.87 -1.35 -10.35
C ASP A 37 -8.79 -0.65 -9.54
N ILE A 38 -8.81 -0.87 -8.22
CA ILE A 38 -7.86 -0.30 -7.26
C ILE A 38 -7.21 -1.45 -6.49
N VAL A 39 -5.88 -1.38 -6.36
CA VAL A 39 -5.12 -2.25 -5.46
C VAL A 39 -4.67 -1.40 -4.28
N TRP A 40 -5.08 -1.81 -3.09
CA TRP A 40 -4.68 -1.12 -1.86
C TRP A 40 -3.63 -1.95 -1.14
N LEU A 41 -2.40 -1.46 -1.13
CA LEU A 41 -1.30 -2.04 -0.38
C LEU A 41 -1.39 -1.53 1.05
N LEU A 42 -1.96 -2.30 1.94
CA LEU A 42 -2.19 -1.88 3.32
C LEU A 42 -0.87 -1.66 4.07
N ALA A 43 0.17 -2.39 3.69
CA ALA A 43 1.55 -2.11 4.05
C ALA A 43 2.32 -1.88 2.76
N ASP A 44 2.96 -0.73 2.63
CA ASP A 44 3.60 -0.32 1.37
C ASP A 44 4.69 -1.30 0.90
N TRP A 45 5.36 -1.98 1.83
CA TRP A 45 6.41 -2.94 1.49
C TRP A 45 5.88 -4.25 0.89
N CYS A 46 4.55 -4.43 0.82
CA CYS A 46 3.95 -5.60 0.17
C CYS A 46 3.91 -5.50 -1.36
N TRP A 47 4.32 -4.39 -1.93
CA TRP A 47 4.19 -4.12 -3.37
C TRP A 47 4.82 -5.19 -4.27
N ASN A 48 5.91 -5.80 -3.81
CA ASN A 48 6.64 -6.80 -4.59
C ASN A 48 6.02 -8.20 -4.53
N GLN A 49 4.93 -8.39 -3.78
CA GLN A 49 4.21 -9.65 -3.75
C GLN A 49 3.28 -9.82 -4.96
N LEU A 50 3.12 -8.78 -5.76
CA LEU A 50 2.27 -8.80 -6.94
C LEU A 50 3.10 -8.55 -8.20
N PRO A 51 2.68 -9.14 -9.35
CA PRO A 51 3.39 -8.90 -10.62
C PRO A 51 3.31 -7.42 -11.02
N PRO A 52 4.43 -6.77 -11.36
CA PRO A 52 4.44 -5.34 -11.72
C PRO A 52 3.57 -5.00 -12.92
N ASN A 53 3.49 -5.89 -13.91
CA ASN A 53 2.69 -5.65 -15.12
C ASN A 53 1.20 -5.60 -14.83
N ILE A 54 0.73 -6.31 -13.79
CA ILE A 54 -0.67 -6.26 -13.37
C ILE A 54 -0.95 -4.92 -12.69
N LEU A 55 -0.03 -4.43 -11.87
CA LEU A 55 -0.20 -3.18 -11.15
C LEU A 55 -0.23 -1.95 -12.07
N ARG A 56 0.43 -2.02 -13.22
CA ARG A 56 0.46 -0.90 -14.19
C ARG A 56 -0.91 -0.55 -14.74
N ASP A 57 -1.81 -1.52 -14.85
CA ASP A 57 -3.15 -1.32 -15.41
C ASP A 57 -4.17 -0.92 -14.35
N LYS A 58 -3.75 -0.76 -13.11
CA LYS A 58 -4.65 -0.49 -11.99
C LYS A 58 -4.19 0.74 -11.23
N LYS A 59 -5.13 1.37 -10.52
CA LYS A 59 -4.78 2.41 -9.56
C LYS A 59 -4.25 1.76 -8.30
N VAL A 60 -3.13 2.27 -7.79
CA VAL A 60 -2.45 1.70 -6.62
C VAL A 60 -2.47 2.72 -5.49
N LEU A 61 -3.06 2.32 -4.38
CA LEU A 61 -3.06 3.07 -3.12
C LEU A 61 -2.14 2.34 -2.15
N ALA A 62 -1.17 3.04 -1.58
CA ALA A 62 -0.27 2.45 -0.59
C ALA A 62 -0.43 3.16 0.75
N SER A 63 -0.57 2.39 1.82
CA SER A 63 -0.58 2.91 3.18
C SER A 63 0.84 2.84 3.75
N VAL A 64 1.34 3.97 4.21
CA VAL A 64 2.62 4.08 4.90
C VAL A 64 2.34 4.45 6.35
N HIS A 65 2.54 3.48 7.25
CA HIS A 65 2.17 3.67 8.66
C HIS A 65 3.18 4.52 9.41
N HIS A 66 4.48 4.32 9.14
CA HIS A 66 5.53 5.13 9.72
C HIS A 66 6.85 4.91 8.97
N ILE A 67 7.72 5.89 9.07
CA ILE A 67 9.11 5.79 8.61
C ILE A 67 9.98 6.00 9.84
N VAL A 68 10.85 5.02 10.13
CA VAL A 68 11.78 5.10 11.25
C VAL A 68 13.14 5.57 10.71
N PRO A 69 13.54 6.82 10.98
CA PRO A 69 14.76 7.37 10.37
C PRO A 69 16.03 6.55 10.63
N GLU A 70 16.15 5.97 11.82
CA GLU A 70 17.31 5.15 12.16
C GLU A 70 17.41 3.86 11.34
N LYS A 71 16.27 3.38 10.82
CA LYS A 71 16.21 2.16 10.02
C LYS A 71 16.08 2.44 8.53
N PHE A 72 15.90 3.70 8.17
CA PHE A 72 15.67 4.10 6.78
C PHE A 72 17.00 4.44 6.13
N ASN A 73 17.71 3.42 5.66
CA ASN A 73 19.03 3.56 5.03
C ASN A 73 18.91 3.82 3.52
N SER A 74 20.04 3.87 2.83
CA SER A 74 20.11 4.14 1.38
C SER A 74 19.34 3.08 0.57
N GLN A 75 19.41 1.82 0.97
CA GLN A 75 18.68 0.75 0.30
C GLN A 75 17.18 0.91 0.46
N SER A 76 16.73 1.23 1.67
CA SER A 76 15.30 1.48 1.94
C SER A 76 14.77 2.64 1.12
N LYS A 77 15.58 3.70 0.99
CA LYS A 77 15.23 4.86 0.18
C LYS A 77 15.10 4.50 -1.30
N GLN A 78 16.03 3.70 -1.82
CA GLN A 78 15.97 3.24 -3.21
C GLN A 78 14.74 2.38 -3.46
N GLU A 79 14.42 1.48 -2.54
CA GLU A 79 13.22 0.66 -2.63
C GLU A 79 11.95 1.51 -2.61
N PHE A 80 11.91 2.54 -1.77
CA PHE A 80 10.78 3.45 -1.72
C PHE A 80 10.60 4.19 -3.04
N ILE A 81 11.68 4.69 -3.62
CA ILE A 81 11.65 5.40 -4.90
C ILE A 81 11.18 4.48 -6.02
N ALA A 82 11.67 3.23 -6.03
CA ALA A 82 11.25 2.24 -7.03
C ALA A 82 9.75 1.95 -6.94
N ARG A 83 9.24 1.78 -5.74
CA ARG A 83 7.82 1.52 -5.49
C ARG A 83 6.95 2.73 -5.82
N ASP A 84 7.46 3.94 -5.59
CA ASP A 84 6.75 5.17 -5.87
C ASP A 84 6.33 5.28 -7.35
N SER A 85 7.11 4.68 -8.24
CA SER A 85 6.80 4.72 -9.68
C SER A 85 5.49 4.02 -10.04
N ILE A 86 4.99 3.12 -9.19
CA ILE A 86 3.74 2.39 -9.43
C ILE A 86 2.60 2.83 -8.53
N VAL A 87 2.87 3.69 -7.54
CA VAL A 87 1.86 4.13 -6.57
C VAL A 87 1.22 5.42 -7.08
N ASP A 88 -0.13 5.42 -7.12
CA ASP A 88 -0.90 6.59 -7.54
C ASP A 88 -1.22 7.52 -6.38
N ALA A 89 -1.40 6.96 -5.18
CA ALA A 89 -1.73 7.75 -3.99
C ALA A 89 -1.25 7.05 -2.72
N TYR A 90 -0.98 7.83 -1.69
CA TYR A 90 -0.57 7.33 -0.39
C TYR A 90 -1.62 7.66 0.66
N HIS A 91 -1.83 6.71 1.56
CA HIS A 91 -2.59 6.91 2.80
C HIS A 91 -1.60 6.94 3.96
N VAL A 92 -1.67 7.98 4.79
CA VAL A 92 -0.75 8.16 5.92
C VAL A 92 -1.52 8.46 7.19
N PRO A 93 -1.03 8.01 8.36
CA PRO A 93 -1.75 8.19 9.61
C PRO A 93 -1.60 9.58 10.22
N CYS A 94 -0.60 10.36 9.81
CA CYS A 94 -0.33 11.66 10.43
C CYS A 94 0.49 12.56 9.50
N ILE A 95 0.54 13.84 9.85
CA ILE A 95 1.26 14.86 9.09
C ILE A 95 2.76 14.58 9.03
N LYS A 96 3.34 14.06 10.10
CA LYS A 96 4.77 13.74 10.14
C LYS A 96 5.16 12.76 9.03
N THR A 97 4.39 11.68 8.87
CA THR A 97 4.62 10.70 7.81
C THR A 97 4.38 11.31 6.43
N HIS A 98 3.37 12.14 6.30
CA HIS A 98 3.10 12.88 5.06
C HIS A 98 4.31 13.71 4.64
N ASP A 99 4.90 14.46 5.56
CA ASP A 99 6.04 15.32 5.26
C ASP A 99 7.28 14.49 4.90
N GLN A 100 7.48 13.36 5.58
CA GLN A 100 8.58 12.45 5.27
C GLN A 100 8.46 11.91 3.84
N ILE A 101 7.26 11.53 3.42
CA ILE A 101 7.03 11.02 2.07
C ILE A 101 7.26 12.12 1.03
N ARG A 102 6.80 13.32 1.28
CA ARG A 102 6.99 14.44 0.35
C ARG A 102 8.45 14.77 0.10
N GLN A 103 9.30 14.59 1.10
CA GLN A 103 10.74 14.78 0.93
C GLN A 103 11.37 13.73 0.03
N LEU A 104 10.74 12.55 -0.08
CA LEU A 104 11.23 11.44 -0.89
C LEU A 104 10.70 11.45 -2.32
N THR A 105 9.49 11.98 -2.53
CA THR A 105 8.77 11.82 -3.80
C THR A 105 8.66 13.10 -4.61
N ASN A 106 8.92 14.25 -4.01
CA ASN A 106 8.73 15.55 -4.66
C ASN A 106 7.29 15.76 -5.13
#